data_6523bea031d5cd50de8a323d2753163b
#
_entry.id   6523bea031d5cd50de8a323d2753163b
#
_cell.length_a   1.000
_cell.length_b   1.000
_cell.length_c   1.000
_cell.angle_alpha   90.00
_cell.angle_beta   90.00
_cell.angle_gamma   90.00
#
_symmetry.space_group_name_H-M   'P 1'
#
loop_
_entity.id
_entity.type
_entity.pdbx_description
1 polymer ?
#
loop_
_entity_poly.entity_id
_entity_poly.type
_entity_poly.pdbx_seq_one_letter_code
_entity_poly.pdbx_strand_id
1 'polypeptide(L)'
;CVPGYKDGITGVARSMPTSSAVDNVARALNIPCFETPTGWKFFGNLLDSNLITLCGEESFGTGSNHVREKDGLWAVLYWLQVLAEKKCSVSDLMQNHWKQFGRNYYSRHDYEAIPSNIANQIFGNLTSMLENLQGNSFAGHLVKVADNFSYLDPVDNSISKNQGLRLVLDDNSRVIVRLSGTGTKGATLRLYFEKFFNPQQNLTLNPQIALKPLINDLDALLNISKLTQMETPTVIT
;
A
#
# COMPACT_ATOMS: atom_id res chain seq x y z
N CYS A 1 -7.41 10.62 21.90
CA CYS A 1 -8.12 9.40 22.32
C CYS A 1 -7.22 8.46 23.13
N VAL A 2 -5.98 8.28 22.74
CA VAL A 2 -5.06 7.32 23.37
C VAL A 2 -4.08 8.07 24.27
N PRO A 3 -4.09 7.86 25.60
CA PRO A 3 -3.32 8.66 26.56
C PRO A 3 -1.81 8.67 26.30
N GLY A 4 -1.26 7.56 25.79
CA GLY A 4 0.17 7.47 25.45
C GLY A 4 0.63 8.41 24.33
N TYR A 5 -0.29 9.01 23.56
CA TYR A 5 -0.01 9.91 22.44
C TYR A 5 -0.61 11.31 22.66
N LYS A 6 -0.94 11.67 23.90
CA LYS A 6 -1.53 12.99 24.26
C LYS A 6 -0.66 14.17 23.84
N ASP A 7 0.65 13.99 23.82
CA ASP A 7 1.63 15.00 23.46
C ASP A 7 1.91 15.04 21.94
N GLY A 8 1.13 14.28 21.15
CA GLY A 8 1.25 14.16 19.70
C GLY A 8 2.10 12.97 19.26
N ILE A 9 2.33 12.91 17.96
CA ILE A 9 3.18 11.90 17.29
C ILE A 9 4.21 12.63 16.44
N THR A 10 5.43 12.11 16.36
CA THR A 10 6.53 12.74 15.61
C THR A 10 6.38 12.58 14.10
N GLY A 11 5.84 11.45 13.68
CA GLY A 11 5.60 11.12 12.28
C GLY A 11 5.01 9.73 12.14
N VAL A 12 4.73 9.37 10.90
CA VAL A 12 4.18 8.05 10.53
C VAL A 12 4.98 7.43 9.39
N ALA A 13 4.95 6.10 9.29
CA ALA A 13 5.50 5.41 8.13
C ALA A 13 4.57 4.31 7.66
N ARG A 14 4.58 4.07 6.35
CA ARG A 14 3.95 2.91 5.71
C ARG A 14 4.90 2.23 4.75
N SER A 15 4.70 0.92 4.52
CA SER A 15 5.41 0.27 3.42
C SER A 15 4.89 0.76 2.06
N MET A 16 5.71 0.70 1.04
CA MET A 16 5.39 1.19 -0.31
C MET A 16 4.11 0.58 -0.88
N PRO A 17 3.83 -0.74 -0.75
CA PRO A 17 2.58 -1.31 -1.24
C PRO A 17 1.36 -1.01 -0.35
N THR A 18 1.53 -0.50 0.86
CA THR A 18 0.43 -0.11 1.75
C THR A 18 -0.32 1.10 1.18
N SER A 19 -1.62 1.18 1.42
CA SER A 19 -2.45 2.33 1.02
C SER A 19 -1.84 3.65 1.47
N SER A 20 -1.89 4.66 0.60
CA SER A 20 -1.47 6.03 0.88
C SER A 20 -2.51 6.84 1.68
N ALA A 21 -3.52 6.19 2.26
CA ALA A 21 -4.52 6.87 3.08
C ALA A 21 -3.90 7.65 4.24
N VAL A 22 -2.87 7.11 4.88
CA VAL A 22 -2.15 7.77 5.97
C VAL A 22 -1.40 9.03 5.51
N ASP A 23 -0.98 9.09 4.24
CA ASP A 23 -0.28 10.27 3.67
C ASP A 23 -1.20 11.50 3.69
N ASN A 24 -2.50 11.32 3.40
CA ASN A 24 -3.50 12.38 3.45
C ASN A 24 -3.71 12.89 4.87
N VAL A 25 -3.76 11.99 5.84
CA VAL A 25 -3.88 12.34 7.27
C VAL A 25 -2.63 13.07 7.75
N ALA A 26 -1.45 12.55 7.45
CA ALA A 26 -0.18 13.15 7.83
C ALA A 26 -0.05 14.58 7.27
N ARG A 27 -0.42 14.78 6.00
CA ARG A 27 -0.44 16.11 5.37
C ARG A 27 -1.41 17.05 6.08
N ALA A 28 -2.61 16.59 6.41
CA ALA A 28 -3.61 17.40 7.11
C ALA A 28 -3.18 17.76 8.54
N LEU A 29 -2.42 16.89 9.20
CA LEU A 29 -1.88 17.11 10.54
C LEU A 29 -0.51 17.82 10.53
N ASN A 30 0.07 18.07 9.34
CA ASN A 30 1.39 18.65 9.16
C ASN A 30 2.49 17.87 9.92
N ILE A 31 2.46 16.53 9.79
CA ILE A 31 3.48 15.64 10.36
C ILE A 31 4.19 14.86 9.24
N PRO A 32 5.46 14.45 9.43
CA PRO A 32 6.19 13.65 8.47
C PRO A 32 5.51 12.31 8.17
N CYS A 33 5.54 11.90 6.90
CA CYS A 33 5.10 10.58 6.46
C CYS A 33 6.19 9.95 5.58
N PHE A 34 6.63 8.75 5.94
CA PHE A 34 7.69 8.03 5.24
C PHE A 34 7.14 6.84 4.48
N GLU A 35 7.54 6.69 3.22
CA GLU A 35 7.30 5.50 2.40
C GLU A 35 8.55 4.63 2.42
N THR A 36 8.45 3.39 2.94
CA THR A 36 9.58 2.46 3.05
C THR A 36 9.36 1.21 2.19
N PRO A 37 10.39 0.41 1.93
CA PRO A 37 10.18 -0.95 1.44
C PRO A 37 9.35 -1.78 2.41
N THR A 38 8.89 -2.95 1.97
CA THR A 38 8.30 -3.95 2.88
C THR A 38 9.39 -4.55 3.76
N GLY A 39 9.10 -4.64 5.04
CA GLY A 39 9.99 -5.23 6.03
C GLY A 39 10.19 -4.32 7.24
N TRP A 40 10.00 -4.90 8.42
CA TRP A 40 9.95 -4.15 9.67
C TRP A 40 11.26 -3.44 10.04
N LYS A 41 12.40 -3.92 9.53
CA LYS A 41 13.72 -3.29 9.75
C LYS A 41 13.77 -1.81 9.32
N PHE A 42 13.06 -1.45 8.26
CA PHE A 42 13.03 -0.06 7.78
C PHE A 42 12.28 0.86 8.74
N PHE A 43 11.19 0.36 9.33
CA PHE A 43 10.50 1.09 10.40
C PHE A 43 11.37 1.18 11.66
N GLY A 44 12.13 0.11 11.98
CA GLY A 44 13.07 0.09 13.11
C GLY A 44 14.05 1.25 13.06
N ASN A 45 14.69 1.49 11.90
CA ASN A 45 15.62 2.61 11.72
C ASN A 45 14.95 3.96 12.01
N LEU A 46 13.74 4.18 11.44
CA LEU A 46 13.00 5.43 11.63
C LEU A 46 12.53 5.60 13.09
N LEU A 47 12.12 4.52 13.77
CA LEU A 47 11.71 4.52 15.17
C LEU A 47 12.90 4.82 16.10
N ASP A 48 14.07 4.20 15.85
CA ASP A 48 15.29 4.41 16.65
C ASP A 48 15.81 5.84 16.53
N SER A 49 15.59 6.46 15.38
CA SER A 49 15.95 7.86 15.14
C SER A 49 14.87 8.86 15.55
N ASN A 50 13.79 8.40 16.21
CA ASN A 50 12.64 9.23 16.63
C ASN A 50 11.98 10.04 15.49
N LEU A 51 12.09 9.57 14.25
CA LEU A 51 11.46 10.20 13.09
C LEU A 51 9.98 9.86 12.97
N ILE A 52 9.57 8.72 13.51
CA ILE A 52 8.17 8.27 13.51
C ILE A 52 7.74 7.74 14.88
N THR A 53 6.44 7.79 15.11
CA THR A 53 5.79 7.19 16.28
C THR A 53 4.96 5.96 15.91
N LEU A 54 4.31 5.99 14.74
CA LEU A 54 3.41 4.93 14.27
C LEU A 54 3.84 4.44 12.90
N CYS A 55 3.69 3.14 12.67
CA CYS A 55 3.97 2.54 11.35
C CYS A 55 3.06 1.35 11.07
N GLY A 56 2.95 0.98 9.78
CA GLY A 56 2.12 -0.14 9.37
C GLY A 56 2.40 -0.66 7.97
N GLU A 57 2.01 -1.90 7.74
CA GLU A 57 2.08 -2.60 6.47
C GLU A 57 0.70 -3.05 5.98
N GLU A 58 0.58 -3.32 4.69
CA GLU A 58 -0.64 -3.82 4.05
C GLU A 58 -1.09 -5.19 4.56
N SER A 59 -0.20 -5.92 5.20
CA SER A 59 -0.45 -7.23 5.81
C SER A 59 -1.06 -7.13 7.21
N PHE A 60 -1.70 -6.00 7.54
CA PHE A 60 -2.30 -5.67 8.84
C PHE A 60 -1.29 -5.56 10.00
N GLY A 61 0.00 -5.63 9.73
CA GLY A 61 1.04 -5.39 10.72
C GLY A 61 1.11 -3.91 11.07
N THR A 62 0.88 -3.57 12.34
CA THR A 62 1.02 -2.21 12.86
C THR A 62 1.86 -2.21 14.11
N GLY A 63 2.45 -1.07 14.43
CA GLY A 63 3.24 -0.88 15.63
C GLY A 63 3.49 0.58 15.93
N SER A 64 4.15 0.80 17.04
CA SER A 64 4.50 2.10 17.55
C SER A 64 5.93 2.08 18.13
N ASN A 65 6.36 3.20 18.67
CA ASN A 65 7.71 3.35 19.22
C ASN A 65 7.97 2.60 20.55
N HIS A 66 6.99 1.87 21.08
CA HIS A 66 7.13 1.04 22.28
C HIS A 66 7.94 -0.24 22.04
N VAL A 67 7.94 -0.76 20.79
CA VAL A 67 8.68 -1.95 20.39
C VAL A 67 9.14 -1.84 18.93
N ARG A 68 10.15 -2.63 18.53
CA ARG A 68 10.70 -2.60 17.16
C ARG A 68 10.19 -3.74 16.29
N GLU A 69 8.95 -4.17 16.54
CA GLU A 69 8.27 -5.25 15.82
C GLU A 69 6.77 -4.98 15.75
N LYS A 70 6.08 -5.74 14.92
CA LYS A 70 4.61 -5.74 14.84
C LYS A 70 4.02 -6.16 16.18
N ASP A 71 3.01 -5.42 16.63
CA ASP A 71 2.34 -5.74 17.89
C ASP A 71 0.81 -5.76 17.69
N GLY A 72 0.29 -6.97 17.47
CA GLY A 72 -1.15 -7.17 17.29
C GLY A 72 -1.95 -6.95 18.56
N LEU A 73 -1.38 -7.22 19.74
CA LEU A 73 -2.05 -6.96 21.02
C LEU A 73 -2.17 -5.46 21.26
N TRP A 74 -1.10 -4.71 21.02
CA TRP A 74 -1.14 -3.25 21.06
C TRP A 74 -2.19 -2.70 20.10
N ALA A 75 -2.25 -3.20 18.87
CA ALA A 75 -3.21 -2.75 17.86
C ALA A 75 -4.67 -2.98 18.32
N VAL A 76 -4.96 -4.12 18.94
CA VAL A 76 -6.28 -4.42 19.51
C VAL A 76 -6.62 -3.45 20.65
N LEU A 77 -5.71 -3.25 21.59
CA LEU A 77 -5.90 -2.34 22.72
C LEU A 77 -6.06 -0.88 22.25
N TYR A 78 -5.29 -0.49 21.26
CA TYR A 78 -5.38 0.83 20.63
C TYR A 78 -6.79 1.06 20.03
N TRP A 79 -7.31 0.10 19.26
CA TRP A 79 -8.65 0.17 18.67
C TRP A 79 -9.75 0.21 19.75
N LEU A 80 -9.64 -0.62 20.79
CA LEU A 80 -10.58 -0.62 21.90
C LEU A 80 -10.61 0.73 22.61
N GLN A 81 -9.43 1.35 22.84
CA GLN A 81 -9.34 2.69 23.43
C GLN A 81 -10.01 3.75 22.56
N VAL A 82 -9.76 3.71 21.23
CA VAL A 82 -10.39 4.64 20.28
C VAL A 82 -11.91 4.50 20.31
N LEU A 83 -12.43 3.27 20.28
CA LEU A 83 -13.88 3.01 20.31
C LEU A 83 -14.51 3.43 21.63
N ALA A 84 -13.85 3.17 22.75
CA ALA A 84 -14.32 3.58 24.09
C ALA A 84 -14.42 5.11 24.21
N GLU A 85 -13.45 5.81 23.66
CA GLU A 85 -13.41 7.29 23.70
C GLU A 85 -14.43 7.90 22.72
N LYS A 86 -14.50 7.40 21.49
CA LYS A 86 -15.39 7.92 20.45
C LYS A 86 -16.85 7.50 20.62
N LYS A 87 -17.13 6.43 21.36
CA LYS A 87 -18.48 5.88 21.61
C LYS A 87 -19.31 5.69 20.34
N CYS A 88 -18.69 5.22 19.29
CA CYS A 88 -19.32 4.96 17.98
C CYS A 88 -18.84 3.63 17.41
N SER A 89 -19.55 3.11 16.42
CA SER A 89 -19.14 1.88 15.72
C SER A 89 -17.89 2.12 14.87
N VAL A 90 -17.16 1.04 14.53
CA VAL A 90 -16.06 1.10 13.57
C VAL A 90 -16.53 1.66 12.23
N SER A 91 -17.74 1.28 11.79
CA SER A 91 -18.33 1.78 10.54
C SER A 91 -18.50 3.30 10.59
N ASP A 92 -19.07 3.85 11.66
CA ASP A 92 -19.27 5.28 11.81
C ASP A 92 -17.92 6.03 11.87
N LEU A 93 -16.96 5.46 12.60
CA LEU A 93 -15.60 6.00 12.69
C LEU A 93 -14.96 6.11 11.31
N MET A 94 -15.03 5.03 10.52
CA MET A 94 -14.47 5.00 9.16
C MET A 94 -15.22 5.92 8.20
N GLN A 95 -16.54 5.99 8.26
CA GLN A 95 -17.31 6.92 7.43
C GLN A 95 -16.97 8.38 7.76
N ASN A 96 -16.83 8.72 9.02
CA ASN A 96 -16.43 10.07 9.45
C ASN A 96 -15.00 10.40 8.99
N HIS A 97 -14.09 9.42 9.08
CA HIS A 97 -12.73 9.54 8.56
C HIS A 97 -12.74 9.81 7.05
N TRP A 98 -13.50 9.05 6.27
CA TRP A 98 -13.59 9.26 4.82
C TRP A 98 -14.23 10.59 4.44
N LYS A 99 -15.24 11.06 5.17
CA LYS A 99 -15.82 12.40 4.97
C LYS A 99 -14.82 13.52 5.21
N GLN A 100 -13.85 13.30 6.09
CA GLN A 100 -12.83 14.31 6.42
C GLN A 100 -11.64 14.26 5.47
N PHE A 101 -11.11 13.07 5.17
CA PHE A 101 -9.83 12.89 4.47
C PHE A 101 -9.96 12.31 3.05
N GLY A 102 -11.17 11.94 2.63
CA GLY A 102 -11.39 11.13 1.43
C GLY A 102 -11.20 9.64 1.69
N ARG A 103 -11.50 8.83 0.69
CA ARG A 103 -11.35 7.38 0.76
C ARG A 103 -10.35 6.89 -0.28
N ASN A 104 -9.34 6.19 0.19
CA ASN A 104 -8.50 5.38 -0.67
C ASN A 104 -9.15 4.00 -0.83
N TYR A 105 -9.73 3.74 -2.00
CA TYR A 105 -10.10 2.39 -2.38
C TYR A 105 -8.83 1.61 -2.63
N TYR A 106 -8.69 0.50 -1.97
CA TYR A 106 -7.49 -0.31 -1.98
C TYR A 106 -7.83 -1.78 -2.02
N SER A 107 -7.06 -2.56 -2.78
CA SER A 107 -7.17 -4.02 -2.80
C SER A 107 -5.82 -4.64 -3.20
N ARG A 108 -5.51 -5.79 -2.62
CA ARG A 108 -4.40 -6.65 -3.01
C ARG A 108 -4.96 -7.91 -3.65
N HIS A 109 -4.43 -8.26 -4.82
CA HIS A 109 -4.72 -9.48 -5.54
C HIS A 109 -3.46 -10.35 -5.57
N ASP A 110 -3.53 -11.54 -4.98
CA ASP A 110 -2.44 -12.52 -5.00
C ASP A 110 -2.78 -13.64 -5.99
N TYR A 111 -1.85 -13.93 -6.90
CA TYR A 111 -1.85 -15.12 -7.75
C TYR A 111 -0.76 -16.05 -7.20
N GLU A 112 -1.19 -17.07 -6.44
CA GLU A 112 -0.29 -17.95 -5.71
C GLU A 112 0.04 -19.21 -6.52
N ALA A 113 1.18 -19.83 -6.17
CA ALA A 113 1.64 -21.09 -6.74
C ALA A 113 1.74 -21.10 -8.27
N ILE A 114 1.91 -19.95 -8.91
CA ILE A 114 2.15 -19.88 -10.35
C ILE A 114 3.58 -20.34 -10.69
N PRO A 115 3.81 -20.95 -11.87
CA PRO A 115 5.15 -21.32 -12.28
C PRO A 115 6.09 -20.12 -12.25
N SER A 116 7.29 -20.28 -11.68
CA SER A 116 8.23 -19.18 -11.49
C SER A 116 8.65 -18.52 -12.81
N ASN A 117 8.72 -19.28 -13.92
CA ASN A 117 9.00 -18.72 -15.24
C ASN A 117 7.87 -17.79 -15.72
N ILE A 118 6.61 -18.13 -15.48
CA ILE A 118 5.45 -17.29 -15.81
C ILE A 118 5.45 -16.01 -14.97
N ALA A 119 5.68 -16.14 -13.65
CA ALA A 119 5.77 -14.99 -12.76
C ALA A 119 6.89 -14.03 -13.18
N ASN A 120 8.07 -14.56 -13.48
CA ASN A 120 9.21 -13.78 -13.96
C ASN A 120 8.94 -13.15 -15.34
N GLN A 121 8.24 -13.85 -16.23
CA GLN A 121 7.84 -13.31 -17.52
C GLN A 121 6.91 -12.10 -17.35
N ILE A 122 5.87 -12.20 -16.54
CA ILE A 122 4.93 -11.09 -16.26
C ILE A 122 5.68 -9.90 -15.67
N PHE A 123 6.50 -10.14 -14.67
CA PHE A 123 7.28 -9.09 -14.00
C PHE A 123 8.31 -8.44 -14.96
N GLY A 124 9.00 -9.24 -15.76
CA GLY A 124 9.94 -8.80 -16.76
C GLY A 124 9.29 -7.98 -17.89
N ASN A 125 8.10 -8.39 -18.35
CA ASN A 125 7.32 -7.64 -19.32
C ASN A 125 7.00 -6.24 -18.80
N LEU A 126 6.47 -6.10 -17.58
CA LEU A 126 6.21 -4.77 -17.00
C LEU A 126 7.50 -3.97 -16.83
N THR A 127 8.58 -4.61 -16.37
CA THR A 127 9.88 -3.93 -16.21
C THR A 127 10.36 -3.30 -17.50
N SER A 128 10.25 -4.03 -18.63
CA SER A 128 10.67 -3.53 -19.96
C SER A 128 9.77 -2.41 -20.51
N MET A 129 8.56 -2.29 -19.98
CA MET A 129 7.59 -1.29 -20.44
C MET A 129 7.62 0.01 -19.61
N LEU A 130 8.31 0.05 -18.47
CA LEU A 130 8.24 1.18 -17.52
C LEU A 130 8.56 2.52 -18.20
N GLU A 131 9.66 2.61 -18.93
CA GLU A 131 10.05 3.84 -19.63
C GLU A 131 9.01 4.31 -20.64
N ASN A 132 8.39 3.37 -21.36
CA ASN A 132 7.36 3.66 -22.34
C ASN A 132 6.00 3.99 -21.69
N LEU A 133 5.73 3.51 -20.50
CA LEU A 133 4.50 3.82 -19.76
C LEU A 133 4.54 5.22 -19.18
N GLN A 134 5.69 5.68 -18.74
CA GLN A 134 5.82 7.03 -18.18
C GLN A 134 5.51 8.09 -19.22
N GLY A 135 4.59 9.00 -18.86
CA GLY A 135 4.10 10.03 -19.77
C GLY A 135 2.98 9.58 -20.72
N ASN A 136 2.61 8.30 -20.71
CA ASN A 136 1.50 7.76 -21.50
C ASN A 136 0.25 7.47 -20.65
N SER A 137 -0.87 7.14 -21.28
CA SER A 137 -2.14 6.87 -20.60
C SER A 137 -2.22 5.43 -20.12
N PHE A 138 -2.69 5.25 -18.88
CA PHE A 138 -3.07 3.96 -18.30
C PHE A 138 -4.36 4.14 -17.48
N ALA A 139 -5.34 3.27 -17.68
CA ALA A 139 -6.66 3.34 -17.04
C ALA A 139 -7.36 4.72 -17.18
N GLY A 140 -7.12 5.41 -18.32
CA GLY A 140 -7.68 6.73 -18.60
C GLY A 140 -6.96 7.90 -17.92
N HIS A 141 -5.82 7.65 -17.26
CA HIS A 141 -5.02 8.64 -16.55
C HIS A 141 -3.57 8.67 -17.05
N LEU A 142 -2.91 9.81 -16.90
CA LEU A 142 -1.49 9.96 -17.25
C LEU A 142 -0.60 9.27 -16.20
N VAL A 143 0.31 8.42 -16.64
CA VAL A 143 1.34 7.82 -15.77
C VAL A 143 2.41 8.85 -15.46
N LYS A 144 2.44 9.34 -14.22
CA LYS A 144 3.45 10.29 -13.74
C LYS A 144 4.76 9.61 -13.36
N VAL A 145 4.66 8.43 -12.73
CA VAL A 145 5.83 7.64 -12.32
C VAL A 145 5.63 6.21 -12.77
N ALA A 146 6.61 5.67 -13.44
CA ALA A 146 6.72 4.24 -13.75
C ALA A 146 8.13 3.80 -13.41
N ASP A 147 8.31 3.12 -12.26
CA ASP A 147 9.63 2.79 -11.75
C ASP A 147 9.70 1.41 -11.08
N ASN A 148 10.93 0.95 -10.86
CA ASN A 148 11.23 -0.11 -9.91
C ASN A 148 11.71 0.56 -8.62
N PHE A 149 10.85 0.58 -7.61
CA PHE A 149 11.06 1.33 -6.39
C PHE A 149 12.40 1.03 -5.73
N SER A 150 13.11 2.10 -5.44
CA SER A 150 14.36 2.07 -4.70
C SER A 150 14.27 3.03 -3.52
N TYR A 151 14.79 2.61 -2.39
CA TYR A 151 14.71 3.36 -1.14
C TYR A 151 16.12 3.73 -0.66
N LEU A 152 16.31 5.00 -0.40
CA LEU A 152 17.46 5.53 0.33
C LEU A 152 17.03 5.74 1.78
N ASP A 153 17.61 4.99 2.69
CA ASP A 153 17.30 5.11 4.12
C ASP A 153 17.83 6.45 4.65
N PRO A 154 16.98 7.32 5.22
CA PRO A 154 17.41 8.63 5.70
C PRO A 154 18.27 8.58 6.96
N VAL A 155 18.38 7.41 7.61
CA VAL A 155 19.12 7.23 8.87
C VAL A 155 20.56 6.79 8.61
N ASP A 156 20.73 5.71 7.83
CA ASP A 156 22.05 5.10 7.60
C ASP A 156 22.58 5.26 6.17
N ASN A 157 21.81 5.92 5.30
CA ASN A 157 22.10 6.13 3.88
C ASN A 157 22.23 4.83 3.07
N SER A 158 21.76 3.72 3.58
CA SER A 158 21.73 2.46 2.82
C SER A 158 20.72 2.52 1.67
N ILE A 159 21.01 1.82 0.57
CA ILE A 159 20.13 1.79 -0.60
C ILE A 159 19.56 0.39 -0.77
N SER A 160 18.23 0.28 -0.76
CA SER A 160 17.49 -0.94 -1.07
C SER A 160 16.82 -0.81 -2.43
N LYS A 161 17.34 -1.51 -3.46
CA LYS A 161 16.83 -1.49 -4.83
C LYS A 161 15.82 -2.61 -5.07
N ASN A 162 15.06 -2.50 -6.17
CA ASN A 162 14.18 -3.55 -6.71
C ASN A 162 13.08 -3.97 -5.70
N GLN A 163 12.42 -3.00 -5.08
CA GLN A 163 11.44 -3.27 -4.04
C GLN A 163 10.00 -3.49 -4.56
N GLY A 164 9.81 -3.36 -5.87
CA GLY A 164 8.56 -3.57 -6.59
C GLY A 164 8.34 -2.54 -7.70
N LEU A 165 7.62 -2.93 -8.73
CA LEU A 165 7.28 -2.04 -9.85
C LEU A 165 6.09 -1.18 -9.48
N ARG A 166 6.17 0.12 -9.78
CA ARG A 166 5.11 1.09 -9.49
C ARG A 166 4.66 1.82 -10.75
N LEU A 167 3.36 2.00 -10.87
CA LEU A 167 2.73 3.00 -11.71
C LEU A 167 1.95 3.96 -10.81
N VAL A 168 2.28 5.25 -10.86
CA VAL A 168 1.57 6.30 -10.13
C VAL A 168 0.96 7.24 -11.16
N LEU A 169 -0.35 7.45 -11.09
CA LEU A 169 -1.12 8.21 -12.06
C LEU A 169 -1.32 9.66 -11.61
N ASP A 170 -1.81 10.49 -12.51
CA ASP A 170 -2.01 11.93 -12.28
C ASP A 170 -3.13 12.24 -11.27
N ASP A 171 -4.09 11.33 -11.09
CA ASP A 171 -5.12 11.37 -10.05
C ASP A 171 -4.68 10.75 -8.70
N ASN A 172 -3.37 10.41 -8.57
CA ASN A 172 -2.76 9.68 -7.46
C ASN A 172 -3.24 8.22 -7.30
N SER A 173 -3.95 7.67 -8.27
CA SER A 173 -4.16 6.22 -8.35
C SER A 173 -2.81 5.51 -8.51
N ARG A 174 -2.70 4.31 -7.96
CA ARG A 174 -1.46 3.55 -8.01
C ARG A 174 -1.71 2.09 -8.36
N VAL A 175 -0.80 1.53 -9.10
CA VAL A 175 -0.67 0.08 -9.31
C VAL A 175 0.74 -0.34 -8.91
N ILE A 176 0.85 -1.39 -8.10
CA ILE A 176 2.13 -1.92 -7.67
C ILE A 176 2.16 -3.42 -7.96
N VAL A 177 3.28 -3.88 -8.52
CA VAL A 177 3.49 -5.29 -8.84
C VAL A 177 4.73 -5.79 -8.11
N ARG A 178 4.56 -6.88 -7.35
CA ARG A 178 5.65 -7.52 -6.62
C ARG A 178 5.64 -9.02 -6.85
N LEU A 179 6.82 -9.60 -6.82
CA LEU A 179 7.01 -11.05 -6.75
C LEU A 179 7.44 -11.46 -5.33
N SER A 180 6.85 -12.53 -4.83
CA SER A 180 7.29 -13.13 -3.59
C SER A 180 7.35 -14.66 -3.73
N GLY A 181 8.23 -15.32 -2.96
CA GLY A 181 8.28 -16.77 -2.88
C GLY A 181 8.67 -17.44 -4.20
N THR A 182 9.87 -17.20 -4.71
CA THR A 182 10.43 -17.93 -5.88
C THR A 182 10.96 -19.33 -5.54
N GLY A 183 10.43 -19.96 -4.48
CA GLY A 183 10.88 -21.24 -3.99
C GLY A 183 10.29 -22.44 -4.76
N THR A 184 10.53 -23.63 -4.22
CA THR A 184 10.15 -24.94 -4.83
C THR A 184 8.63 -25.15 -4.99
N LYS A 185 7.80 -24.34 -4.37
CA LYS A 185 6.31 -24.41 -4.45
C LYS A 185 5.67 -23.41 -5.42
N GLY A 186 6.46 -22.80 -6.30
CA GLY A 186 6.00 -21.77 -7.23
C GLY A 186 6.24 -20.35 -6.67
N ALA A 187 5.84 -19.34 -7.46
CA ALA A 187 5.92 -17.93 -7.11
C ALA A 187 4.52 -17.39 -6.80
N THR A 188 4.48 -16.32 -6.03
CA THR A 188 3.27 -15.50 -5.82
C THR A 188 3.48 -14.14 -6.49
N LEU A 189 2.63 -13.83 -7.45
CA LEU A 189 2.52 -12.50 -8.03
C LEU A 189 1.51 -11.70 -7.19
N ARG A 190 1.95 -10.58 -6.65
CA ARG A 190 1.12 -9.68 -5.84
C ARG A 190 0.88 -8.38 -6.57
N LEU A 191 -0.38 -8.07 -6.76
CA LEU A 191 -0.85 -6.85 -7.40
C LEU A 191 -1.57 -6.00 -6.37
N TYR A 192 -1.22 -4.74 -6.29
CA TYR A 192 -1.85 -3.79 -5.39
C TYR A 192 -2.46 -2.68 -6.22
N PHE A 193 -3.71 -2.37 -5.94
CA PHE A 193 -4.48 -1.34 -6.63
C PHE A 193 -4.97 -0.32 -5.64
N GLU A 194 -4.82 0.95 -5.96
CA GLU A 194 -5.30 2.03 -5.13
C GLU A 194 -5.87 3.17 -5.98
N LYS A 195 -7.02 3.69 -5.55
CA LYS A 195 -7.65 4.88 -6.13
C LYS A 195 -8.21 5.78 -5.05
N PHE A 196 -7.81 7.05 -5.09
CA PHE A 196 -8.29 8.05 -4.14
C PHE A 196 -9.57 8.70 -4.63
N PHE A 197 -10.58 8.79 -3.74
CA PHE A 197 -11.80 9.57 -3.93
C PHE A 197 -11.85 10.65 -2.86
N ASN A 198 -12.04 11.90 -3.31
CA ASN A 198 -12.17 13.03 -2.40
C ASN A 198 -13.51 12.99 -1.64
N PRO A 199 -13.70 13.78 -0.57
CA PRO A 199 -14.92 13.77 0.25
C PRO A 199 -16.23 14.06 -0.48
N GLN A 200 -16.20 14.69 -1.66
CA GLN A 200 -17.36 15.02 -2.47
C GLN A 200 -17.79 13.90 -3.41
N GLN A 201 -16.98 12.87 -3.56
CA GLN A 201 -17.26 11.73 -4.44
C GLN A 201 -18.02 10.62 -3.68
N ASN A 202 -18.39 9.55 -4.39
CA ASN A 202 -19.06 8.42 -3.76
C ASN A 202 -18.06 7.58 -2.94
N LEU A 203 -18.15 7.68 -1.62
CA LEU A 203 -17.26 7.00 -0.67
C LEU A 203 -17.77 5.61 -0.24
N THR A 204 -18.88 5.12 -0.82
CA THR A 204 -19.54 3.88 -0.38
C THR A 204 -19.52 2.75 -1.43
N LEU A 205 -18.77 2.95 -2.53
CA LEU A 205 -18.63 1.92 -3.56
C LEU A 205 -17.96 0.66 -3.00
N ASN A 206 -18.27 -0.47 -3.64
CA ASN A 206 -17.47 -1.67 -3.46
C ASN A 206 -16.05 -1.42 -4.01
N PRO A 207 -14.97 -1.77 -3.29
CA PRO A 207 -13.59 -1.55 -3.73
C PRO A 207 -13.30 -2.14 -5.13
N GLN A 208 -13.79 -3.35 -5.42
CA GLN A 208 -13.56 -3.99 -6.72
C GLN A 208 -14.23 -3.23 -7.87
N ILE A 209 -15.35 -2.53 -7.61
CA ILE A 209 -16.00 -1.68 -8.61
C ILE A 209 -15.19 -0.40 -8.83
N ALA A 210 -14.74 0.24 -7.76
CA ALA A 210 -13.96 1.47 -7.84
C ALA A 210 -12.61 1.26 -8.53
N LEU A 211 -11.99 0.09 -8.33
CA LEU A 211 -10.67 -0.28 -8.86
C LEU A 211 -10.73 -0.98 -10.23
N LYS A 212 -11.93 -1.32 -10.72
CA LYS A 212 -12.10 -2.11 -11.94
C LYS A 212 -11.30 -1.60 -13.16
N PRO A 213 -11.22 -0.29 -13.45
CA PRO A 213 -10.41 0.19 -14.58
C PRO A 213 -8.92 -0.17 -14.43
N LEU A 214 -8.33 0.02 -13.25
CA LEU A 214 -6.93 -0.31 -12.99
C LEU A 214 -6.66 -1.82 -13.12
N ILE A 215 -7.58 -2.65 -12.59
CA ILE A 215 -7.48 -4.10 -12.62
C ILE A 215 -7.53 -4.61 -14.06
N ASN A 216 -8.52 -4.16 -14.83
CA ASN A 216 -8.72 -4.61 -16.22
C ASN A 216 -7.56 -4.18 -17.12
N ASP A 217 -7.09 -2.95 -16.98
CA ASP A 217 -6.02 -2.44 -17.84
C ASP A 217 -4.67 -3.10 -17.51
N LEU A 218 -4.42 -3.44 -16.24
CA LEU A 218 -3.22 -4.19 -15.88
C LEU A 218 -3.27 -5.62 -16.43
N ASP A 219 -4.42 -6.30 -16.33
CA ASP A 219 -4.57 -7.64 -16.89
C ASP A 219 -4.41 -7.62 -18.41
N ALA A 220 -5.01 -6.65 -19.10
CA ALA A 220 -4.88 -6.48 -20.55
C ALA A 220 -3.43 -6.16 -20.95
N LEU A 221 -2.73 -5.32 -20.20
CA LEU A 221 -1.34 -4.93 -20.46
C LEU A 221 -0.38 -6.12 -20.34
N LEU A 222 -0.55 -6.94 -19.31
CA LEU A 222 0.38 -8.01 -18.94
C LEU A 222 -0.11 -9.41 -19.32
N ASN A 223 -1.35 -9.54 -19.81
CA ASN A 223 -2.00 -10.82 -20.10
C ASN A 223 -1.96 -11.80 -18.91
N ILE A 224 -2.20 -11.30 -17.71
CA ILE A 224 -2.03 -12.05 -16.45
C ILE A 224 -2.95 -13.29 -16.46
N SER A 225 -4.24 -13.11 -16.68
CA SER A 225 -5.21 -14.20 -16.72
C SER A 225 -4.84 -15.26 -17.75
N LYS A 226 -4.38 -14.85 -18.93
CA LYS A 226 -3.97 -15.77 -20.00
C LYS A 226 -2.69 -16.53 -19.67
N LEU A 227 -1.69 -15.85 -19.11
CA LEU A 227 -0.38 -16.46 -18.80
C LEU A 227 -0.45 -17.37 -17.57
N THR A 228 -1.20 -16.97 -16.55
CA THR A 228 -1.38 -17.78 -15.34
C THR A 228 -2.43 -18.87 -15.50
N GLN A 229 -3.30 -18.79 -16.51
CA GLN A 229 -4.50 -19.62 -16.68
C GLN A 229 -5.48 -19.52 -15.51
N MET A 230 -5.47 -18.38 -14.81
CA MET A 230 -6.33 -18.09 -13.68
C MET A 230 -7.25 -16.93 -14.03
N GLU A 231 -8.57 -17.17 -14.01
CA GLU A 231 -9.57 -16.12 -14.28
C GLU A 231 -9.68 -15.11 -13.15
N THR A 232 -9.34 -15.55 -11.94
CA THR A 232 -9.40 -14.72 -10.73
C THR A 232 -8.16 -14.95 -9.86
N PRO A 233 -7.76 -13.94 -9.04
CA PRO A 233 -6.72 -14.12 -8.06
C PRO A 233 -7.06 -15.22 -7.05
N THR A 234 -6.05 -15.87 -6.49
CA THR A 234 -6.21 -16.85 -5.38
C THR A 234 -6.73 -16.19 -4.12
N VAL A 235 -6.26 -14.97 -3.86
CA VAL A 235 -6.65 -14.17 -2.68
C VAL A 235 -6.93 -12.74 -3.12
N ILE A 236 -8.03 -12.17 -2.61
CA ILE A 236 -8.39 -10.75 -2.72
C ILE A 236 -8.58 -10.22 -1.30
N THR A 237 -7.86 -9.16 -0.94
CA THR A 237 -7.98 -8.48 0.37
C THR A 237 -8.18 -6.99 0.19
#